data_fa48093b4fd4a7c5cf508c8650c1a97d
#
_entry.id   fa48093b4fd4a7c5cf508c8650c1a97d
#
_cell.length_a   1.000
_cell.length_b   1.000
_cell.length_c   1.000
_cell.angle_alpha   90.00
_cell.angle_beta   90.00
_cell.angle_gamma   90.00
#
_symmetry.space_group_name_H-M   'P 1'
#
loop_
_entity.id
_entity.type
_entity.pdbx_description
1 polymer ?
#
loop_
_entity_poly.entity_id
_entity_poly.type
_entity_poly.pdbx_seq_one_letter_code
_entity_poly.pdbx_strand_id
1 'polypeptide(L)'
;MSNVLSDDKKQQVIALGKLGWSLRQIEQATGVRRETASAYLKTAGVVVCLPGWGRRAPAKPAIEATPDLGSKPAIEVTPDFFAPFLRKPPVPSSCEAYQELIEERLARGRNGKAIWQDLVSEHGFTGDYQAVKRFVRKLRGPQQPEAAGIILTAPAEQAQVDYGSGPMVRDPQSGKYRRTRLFVLTLGYSRKAVRLLAWRSSARTWAELHEKAFLRLGGSTRVVVLDNLKEGVSVPNIYDPTVNPLFRDVLAHYGVVALPCRIQDPDRKGKVESGVGHTKRTALKGMRFESLEEAQAYLDRWEERWADTRIHGTTKRQVAAMFAEEKPHLLRLPLEPFRYYQYGERVVHLDGCVEVEASYYSLPPGWIGRPVKVQWDALHVRILHPNTGQLLREHLRQKRGRYRIEEQDRAISYGRF
;
A
#
# COMPACT_ATOMS: atom_id res chain seq x y z
N MET A 1 -30.56 15.33 -4.68
CA MET A 1 -29.13 15.69 -4.75
C MET A 1 -28.45 14.74 -5.70
N SER A 2 -27.94 15.20 -6.83
CA SER A 2 -27.27 14.38 -7.82
C SER A 2 -25.95 13.84 -7.21
N ASN A 3 -25.78 12.53 -7.20
CA ASN A 3 -24.53 11.85 -6.82
C ASN A 3 -23.45 12.14 -7.87
N VAL A 4 -22.94 13.37 -7.91
CA VAL A 4 -21.79 13.73 -8.75
C VAL A 4 -20.54 13.23 -8.03
N LEU A 5 -19.79 12.34 -8.69
CA LEU A 5 -18.50 11.87 -8.15
C LEU A 5 -17.52 13.04 -8.03
N SER A 6 -16.65 12.99 -7.00
CA SER A 6 -15.53 13.93 -6.88
C SER A 6 -14.60 13.83 -8.10
N ASP A 7 -13.91 14.91 -8.40
CA ASP A 7 -12.98 14.94 -9.54
C ASP A 7 -11.84 13.94 -9.37
N ASP A 8 -11.36 13.73 -8.15
CA ASP A 8 -10.37 12.70 -7.83
C ASP A 8 -10.87 11.30 -8.19
N LYS A 9 -12.15 11.00 -7.91
CA LYS A 9 -12.77 9.72 -8.23
C LYS A 9 -12.96 9.52 -9.73
N LYS A 10 -13.33 10.58 -10.45
CA LYS A 10 -13.40 10.56 -11.92
C LYS A 10 -12.03 10.29 -12.53
N GLN A 11 -10.99 10.98 -12.06
CA GLN A 11 -9.61 10.77 -12.53
C GLN A 11 -9.13 9.33 -12.24
N GLN A 12 -9.46 8.79 -11.08
CA GLN A 12 -9.16 7.42 -10.73
C GLN A 12 -9.81 6.41 -11.69
N VAL A 13 -11.10 6.58 -12.00
CA VAL A 13 -11.81 5.74 -12.98
C VAL A 13 -11.16 5.81 -14.36
N ILE A 14 -10.83 7.04 -14.82
CA ILE A 14 -10.20 7.28 -16.13
C ILE A 14 -8.80 6.63 -16.17
N ALA A 15 -8.00 6.79 -15.12
CA ALA A 15 -6.67 6.20 -15.05
C ALA A 15 -6.73 4.66 -15.11
N LEU A 16 -7.64 4.02 -14.36
CA LEU A 16 -7.83 2.57 -14.38
C LEU A 16 -8.33 2.08 -15.74
N GLY A 17 -9.21 2.83 -16.40
CA GLY A 17 -9.67 2.56 -17.76
C GLY A 17 -8.53 2.62 -18.79
N LYS A 18 -7.67 3.64 -18.72
CA LYS A 18 -6.46 3.75 -19.56
C LYS A 18 -5.48 2.58 -19.34
N LEU A 19 -5.47 1.98 -18.16
CA LEU A 19 -4.71 0.76 -17.85
C LEU A 19 -5.32 -0.51 -18.44
N GLY A 20 -6.49 -0.41 -19.12
CA GLY A 20 -7.18 -1.54 -19.72
C GLY A 20 -7.97 -2.40 -18.73
N TRP A 21 -8.30 -1.86 -17.54
CA TRP A 21 -9.14 -2.56 -16.60
C TRP A 21 -10.58 -2.68 -17.12
N SER A 22 -11.19 -3.85 -16.94
CA SER A 22 -12.60 -4.03 -17.26
C SER A 22 -13.49 -3.22 -16.32
N LEU A 23 -14.69 -2.86 -16.76
CA LEU A 23 -15.67 -2.13 -15.94
C LEU A 23 -15.97 -2.85 -14.61
N ARG A 24 -15.95 -4.19 -14.60
CA ARG A 24 -16.14 -4.99 -13.39
C ARG A 24 -14.99 -4.81 -12.41
N GLN A 25 -13.74 -4.77 -12.89
CA GLN A 25 -12.56 -4.52 -12.05
C GLN A 25 -12.57 -3.10 -11.51
N ILE A 26 -12.96 -2.11 -12.34
CA ILE A 26 -13.06 -0.71 -11.92
C ILE A 26 -14.15 -0.55 -10.86
N GLU A 27 -15.34 -1.14 -11.06
CA GLU A 27 -16.42 -1.13 -10.05
C GLU A 27 -15.97 -1.77 -8.74
N GLN A 28 -15.36 -2.94 -8.80
CA GLN A 28 -14.84 -3.63 -7.62
C GLN A 28 -13.76 -2.81 -6.90
N ALA A 29 -12.90 -2.11 -7.65
CA ALA A 29 -11.82 -1.30 -7.10
C ALA A 29 -12.29 0.03 -6.53
N THR A 30 -13.16 0.73 -7.25
CA THR A 30 -13.53 2.12 -6.94
C THR A 30 -14.90 2.26 -6.26
N GLY A 31 -15.78 1.26 -6.39
CA GLY A 31 -17.17 1.32 -5.95
C GLY A 31 -18.08 2.09 -6.89
N VAL A 32 -17.55 2.62 -7.96
CA VAL A 32 -18.34 3.32 -8.97
C VAL A 32 -19.06 2.29 -9.84
N ARG A 33 -20.38 2.41 -9.97
CA ARG A 33 -21.19 1.50 -10.79
C ARG A 33 -20.69 1.47 -12.23
N ARG A 34 -20.78 0.32 -12.88
CA ARG A 34 -20.28 0.07 -14.25
C ARG A 34 -20.81 1.06 -15.26
N GLU A 35 -22.09 1.43 -15.15
CA GLU A 35 -22.75 2.38 -16.04
C GLU A 35 -22.11 3.78 -15.91
N THR A 36 -21.89 4.23 -14.67
CA THR A 36 -21.25 5.52 -14.36
C THR A 36 -19.78 5.50 -14.80
N ALA A 37 -19.04 4.45 -14.50
CA ALA A 37 -17.65 4.30 -14.96
C ALA A 37 -17.55 4.30 -16.49
N SER A 38 -18.46 3.58 -17.18
CA SER A 38 -18.53 3.57 -18.65
C SER A 38 -18.79 4.95 -19.24
N ALA A 39 -19.69 5.73 -18.63
CA ALA A 39 -19.99 7.10 -19.08
C ALA A 39 -18.73 8.00 -18.99
N TYR A 40 -18.03 7.98 -17.85
CA TYR A 40 -16.80 8.77 -17.71
C TYR A 40 -15.67 8.32 -18.64
N LEU A 41 -15.50 7.03 -18.86
CA LEU A 41 -14.50 6.52 -19.80
C LEU A 41 -14.80 6.92 -21.24
N LYS A 42 -16.06 6.84 -21.66
CA LYS A 42 -16.49 7.31 -22.99
C LYS A 42 -16.25 8.82 -23.18
N THR A 43 -16.61 9.62 -22.18
CA THR A 43 -16.37 11.07 -22.20
C THR A 43 -14.88 11.40 -22.28
N ALA A 44 -14.02 10.58 -21.66
CA ALA A 44 -12.57 10.71 -21.69
C ALA A 44 -11.91 10.08 -22.92
N GLY A 45 -12.68 9.54 -23.89
CA GLY A 45 -12.16 8.89 -25.10
C GLY A 45 -11.42 7.56 -24.82
N VAL A 46 -11.67 6.91 -23.67
CA VAL A 46 -11.03 5.66 -23.30
C VAL A 46 -11.89 4.49 -23.77
N VAL A 47 -11.29 3.61 -24.60
CA VAL A 47 -11.96 2.40 -25.08
C VAL A 47 -12.14 1.40 -23.92
N VAL A 48 -13.37 1.00 -23.67
CA VAL A 48 -13.72 0.04 -22.62
C VAL A 48 -13.52 -1.38 -23.15
N CYS A 49 -12.74 -2.20 -22.47
CA CYS A 49 -12.62 -3.62 -22.79
C CYS A 49 -13.98 -4.32 -22.61
N LEU A 50 -14.48 -4.94 -23.69
CA LEU A 50 -15.71 -5.74 -23.65
C LEU A 50 -15.54 -6.97 -22.75
N PRO A 51 -16.59 -7.41 -22.05
CA PRO A 51 -16.57 -8.64 -21.27
C PRO A 51 -16.29 -9.83 -22.21
N GLY A 52 -15.24 -10.59 -21.96
CA GLY A 52 -14.87 -11.79 -22.73
C GLY A 52 -13.55 -11.68 -23.49
N TRP A 53 -12.97 -10.50 -23.65
CA TRP A 53 -11.61 -10.33 -24.21
C TRP A 53 -10.60 -10.06 -23.09
N GLY A 54 -10.53 -10.97 -22.12
CA GLY A 54 -9.38 -11.08 -21.26
C GLY A 54 -8.17 -11.43 -22.14
N ARG A 55 -7.03 -10.77 -21.91
CA ARG A 55 -5.76 -11.19 -22.49
C ARG A 55 -5.64 -12.70 -22.31
N ARG A 56 -5.60 -13.46 -23.40
CA ARG A 56 -5.17 -14.87 -23.37
C ARG A 56 -3.84 -14.86 -22.62
N ALA A 57 -3.75 -15.61 -21.53
CA ALA A 57 -2.49 -15.90 -20.91
C ALA A 57 -1.54 -16.36 -22.03
N PRO A 58 -0.29 -15.89 -22.08
CA PRO A 58 0.67 -16.41 -23.04
C PRO A 58 0.64 -17.93 -22.92
N ALA A 59 0.51 -18.61 -24.06
CA ALA A 59 0.53 -20.06 -24.12
C ALA A 59 1.75 -20.52 -23.31
N LYS A 60 1.54 -21.45 -22.38
CA LYS A 60 2.66 -22.09 -21.68
C LYS A 60 3.58 -22.63 -22.76
N PRO A 61 4.89 -22.30 -22.73
CA PRO A 61 5.80 -22.94 -23.65
C PRO A 61 5.64 -24.46 -23.49
N ALA A 62 5.44 -25.17 -24.60
CA ALA A 62 5.43 -26.60 -24.61
C ALA A 62 6.72 -27.07 -23.95
N ILE A 63 6.63 -27.85 -22.89
CA ILE A 63 7.77 -28.54 -22.33
C ILE A 63 8.14 -29.57 -23.38
N GLU A 64 9.18 -29.31 -24.14
CA GLU A 64 9.83 -30.32 -24.96
C GLU A 64 10.27 -31.40 -23.99
N ALA A 65 9.62 -32.55 -24.09
CA ALA A 65 10.02 -33.74 -23.38
C ALA A 65 11.35 -34.19 -24.03
N THR A 66 12.46 -33.88 -23.42
CA THR A 66 13.71 -34.53 -23.71
C THR A 66 13.56 -36.01 -23.34
N PRO A 67 13.82 -36.95 -24.27
CA PRO A 67 13.83 -38.36 -23.95
C PRO A 67 14.98 -38.62 -22.98
N ASP A 68 14.65 -38.88 -21.73
CA ASP A 68 15.63 -39.30 -20.73
C ASP A 68 16.02 -40.76 -21.01
N LEU A 69 17.18 -40.92 -21.68
CA LEU A 69 17.88 -42.20 -21.88
C LEU A 69 18.68 -42.50 -20.59
N GLY A 70 17.97 -42.95 -19.56
CA GLY A 70 18.59 -43.34 -18.29
C GLY A 70 17.58 -44.09 -17.42
N SER A 71 17.21 -45.33 -17.83
CA SER A 71 16.46 -46.24 -16.98
C SER A 71 17.25 -46.57 -15.74
N LYS A 72 16.85 -46.04 -14.59
CA LYS A 72 17.27 -46.56 -13.30
C LYS A 72 16.79 -48.00 -13.19
N PRO A 73 17.65 -48.95 -12.74
CA PRO A 73 17.25 -50.35 -12.62
C PRO A 73 16.07 -50.42 -11.60
N ALA A 74 15.07 -51.18 -11.98
CA ALA A 74 13.97 -51.52 -11.10
C ALA A 74 14.51 -52.19 -9.83
N ILE A 75 14.19 -51.64 -8.68
CA ILE A 75 14.44 -52.32 -7.39
C ILE A 75 13.47 -53.50 -7.38
N GLU A 76 14.00 -54.74 -7.45
CA GLU A 76 13.23 -55.94 -7.18
C GLU A 76 12.63 -55.83 -5.80
N VAL A 77 11.33 -55.66 -5.72
CA VAL A 77 10.56 -55.77 -4.48
C VAL A 77 10.38 -57.25 -4.23
N THR A 78 11.22 -57.81 -3.34
CA THR A 78 10.98 -59.13 -2.79
C THR A 78 9.65 -59.15 -2.04
N PRO A 79 8.74 -60.13 -2.32
CA PRO A 79 7.41 -60.17 -1.74
C PRO A 79 7.38 -60.89 -0.38
N ASP A 80 8.20 -60.47 0.56
CA ASP A 80 8.13 -60.98 1.92
C ASP A 80 8.29 -59.82 2.90
N PHE A 81 7.17 -59.30 3.33
CA PHE A 81 6.89 -58.75 4.67
C PHE A 81 5.54 -58.03 4.70
N PHE A 82 4.44 -58.71 4.41
CA PHE A 82 3.14 -58.32 4.91
C PHE A 82 2.98 -58.83 6.36
N ALA A 83 3.74 -58.28 7.28
CA ALA A 83 3.30 -58.22 8.66
C ALA A 83 2.34 -57.07 8.79
N PRO A 84 1.08 -57.28 9.23
CA PRO A 84 0.18 -56.16 9.50
C PRO A 84 0.81 -55.33 10.60
N PHE A 85 1.24 -54.10 10.27
CA PHE A 85 1.55 -53.11 11.29
C PHE A 85 0.28 -52.93 12.13
N LEU A 86 0.19 -53.63 13.23
CA LEU A 86 -0.78 -53.39 14.29
C LEU A 86 -0.55 -51.93 14.74
N ARG A 87 -1.33 -51.01 14.14
CA ARG A 87 -1.41 -49.63 14.62
C ARG A 87 -1.84 -49.76 16.08
N LYS A 88 -0.96 -49.38 16.99
CA LYS A 88 -1.33 -49.26 18.42
C LYS A 88 -2.61 -48.42 18.45
N PRO A 89 -3.63 -48.82 19.22
CA PRO A 89 -4.84 -48.06 19.35
C PRO A 89 -4.48 -46.61 19.74
N PRO A 90 -5.12 -45.60 19.19
CA PRO A 90 -4.80 -44.21 19.48
C PRO A 90 -5.00 -44.00 20.98
N VAL A 91 -3.95 -43.56 21.66
CA VAL A 91 -4.02 -43.17 23.07
C VAL A 91 -5.05 -42.05 23.19
N PRO A 92 -6.06 -42.22 24.09
CA PRO A 92 -7.07 -41.18 24.29
C PRO A 92 -6.43 -39.83 24.57
N SER A 93 -6.92 -38.77 23.96
CA SER A 93 -6.38 -37.44 24.19
C SER A 93 -6.71 -36.97 25.60
N SER A 94 -5.75 -36.41 26.31
CA SER A 94 -5.99 -35.78 27.62
C SER A 94 -7.06 -34.68 27.58
N CYS A 95 -7.41 -34.21 26.39
CA CYS A 95 -8.45 -33.21 26.19
C CYS A 95 -9.88 -33.78 26.03
N GLU A 96 -10.02 -35.13 25.92
CA GLU A 96 -11.34 -35.75 25.73
C GLU A 96 -12.28 -35.54 26.93
N ALA A 97 -11.74 -35.55 28.13
CA ALA A 97 -12.50 -35.27 29.35
C ALA A 97 -13.04 -33.82 29.41
N TYR A 98 -12.52 -32.93 28.60
CA TYR A 98 -12.87 -31.51 28.54
C TYR A 98 -13.54 -31.11 27.21
N GLN A 99 -13.99 -32.08 26.41
CA GLN A 99 -14.50 -31.84 25.07
C GLN A 99 -15.67 -30.84 25.05
N GLU A 100 -16.67 -31.07 25.88
CA GLU A 100 -17.86 -30.19 25.94
C GLU A 100 -17.49 -28.73 26.28
N LEU A 101 -16.59 -28.57 27.24
CA LEU A 101 -16.10 -27.24 27.64
C LEU A 101 -15.31 -26.56 26.53
N ILE A 102 -14.48 -27.33 25.82
CA ILE A 102 -13.70 -26.82 24.69
C ILE A 102 -14.64 -26.41 23.55
N GLU A 103 -15.68 -27.19 23.26
CA GLU A 103 -16.68 -26.88 22.25
C GLU A 103 -17.48 -25.62 22.61
N GLU A 104 -17.90 -25.49 23.88
CA GLU A 104 -18.58 -24.30 24.38
C GLU A 104 -17.73 -23.04 24.24
N ARG A 105 -16.45 -23.11 24.64
CA ARG A 105 -15.51 -22.00 24.51
C ARG A 105 -15.21 -21.64 23.06
N LEU A 106 -15.15 -22.63 22.16
CA LEU A 106 -15.02 -22.41 20.73
C LEU A 106 -16.24 -21.71 20.14
N ALA A 107 -17.45 -22.11 20.55
CA ALA A 107 -18.70 -21.44 20.14
C ALA A 107 -18.76 -19.97 20.57
N ARG A 108 -18.14 -19.64 21.70
CA ARG A 108 -17.98 -18.25 22.17
C ARG A 108 -16.84 -17.49 21.46
N GLY A 109 -16.19 -18.09 20.44
CA GLY A 109 -15.14 -17.45 19.66
C GLY A 109 -13.75 -17.43 20.33
N ARG A 110 -13.54 -18.15 21.44
CA ARG A 110 -12.22 -18.21 22.09
C ARG A 110 -11.21 -18.98 21.24
N ASN A 111 -9.99 -18.50 21.17
CA ASN A 111 -8.92 -19.18 20.43
C ASN A 111 -8.31 -20.33 21.28
N GLY A 112 -7.64 -21.29 20.61
CA GLY A 112 -7.09 -22.46 21.25
C GLY A 112 -6.09 -22.17 22.39
N LYS A 113 -5.40 -21.03 22.38
CA LYS A 113 -4.48 -20.62 23.46
C LYS A 113 -5.24 -20.14 24.69
N ALA A 114 -6.29 -19.34 24.49
CA ALA A 114 -7.15 -18.91 25.58
C ALA A 114 -7.87 -20.08 26.23
N ILE A 115 -8.36 -21.04 25.42
CA ILE A 115 -8.99 -22.27 25.92
C ILE A 115 -8.01 -23.08 26.78
N TRP A 116 -6.75 -23.24 26.32
CA TRP A 116 -5.73 -23.91 27.14
C TRP A 116 -5.48 -23.17 28.47
N GLN A 117 -5.40 -21.85 28.48
CA GLN A 117 -5.23 -21.05 29.68
C GLN A 117 -6.41 -21.21 30.65
N ASP A 118 -7.65 -21.21 30.15
CA ASP A 118 -8.84 -21.45 30.94
C ASP A 118 -8.85 -22.87 31.58
N LEU A 119 -8.50 -23.88 30.77
CA LEU A 119 -8.40 -25.26 31.25
C LEU A 119 -7.35 -25.43 32.37
N VAL A 120 -6.21 -24.77 32.23
CA VAL A 120 -5.16 -24.79 33.26
C VAL A 120 -5.60 -24.07 34.52
N SER A 121 -6.19 -22.86 34.36
CA SER A 121 -6.52 -21.98 35.50
C SER A 121 -7.77 -22.41 36.24
N GLU A 122 -8.81 -22.88 35.53
CA GLU A 122 -10.13 -23.14 36.10
C GLU A 122 -10.36 -24.63 36.38
N HIS A 123 -9.68 -25.53 35.63
CA HIS A 123 -9.96 -26.96 35.68
C HIS A 123 -8.72 -27.81 35.97
N GLY A 124 -7.56 -27.21 36.31
CA GLY A 124 -6.37 -27.92 36.69
C GLY A 124 -5.79 -28.81 35.58
N PHE A 125 -6.00 -28.45 34.31
CA PHE A 125 -5.49 -29.23 33.18
C PHE A 125 -3.97 -29.24 33.15
N THR A 126 -3.37 -30.45 33.15
CA THR A 126 -1.90 -30.64 33.18
C THR A 126 -1.27 -30.82 31.80
N GLY A 127 -2.09 -30.91 30.75
CA GLY A 127 -1.62 -31.08 29.37
C GLY A 127 -1.02 -29.82 28.77
N ASP A 128 -0.17 -30.02 27.75
CA ASP A 128 0.46 -28.93 27.04
C ASP A 128 -0.49 -28.23 26.06
N TYR A 129 -0.11 -27.00 25.64
CA TYR A 129 -0.87 -26.25 24.65
C TYR A 129 -0.99 -26.99 23.31
N GLN A 130 0.00 -27.82 22.94
CA GLN A 130 -0.02 -28.55 21.67
C GLN A 130 -1.10 -29.65 21.66
N ALA A 131 -1.40 -30.24 22.82
CA ALA A 131 -2.50 -31.19 22.95
C ALA A 131 -3.84 -30.53 22.67
N VAL A 132 -4.11 -29.37 23.32
CA VAL A 132 -5.34 -28.58 23.09
C VAL A 132 -5.42 -28.08 21.64
N LYS A 133 -4.32 -27.59 21.08
CA LYS A 133 -4.28 -27.13 19.67
C LYS A 133 -4.61 -28.25 18.68
N ARG A 134 -4.08 -29.45 18.89
CA ARG A 134 -4.39 -30.63 18.05
C ARG A 134 -5.86 -31.05 18.21
N PHE A 135 -6.37 -31.05 19.43
CA PHE A 135 -7.75 -31.39 19.72
C PHE A 135 -8.75 -30.41 19.12
N VAL A 136 -8.52 -29.10 19.29
CA VAL A 136 -9.31 -28.03 18.65
C VAL A 136 -9.31 -28.16 17.13
N ARG A 137 -8.16 -28.52 16.53
CA ARG A 137 -8.08 -28.75 15.09
C ARG A 137 -8.90 -29.99 14.65
N LYS A 138 -8.94 -31.03 15.48
CA LYS A 138 -9.77 -32.23 15.24
C LYS A 138 -11.27 -31.87 15.31
N LEU A 139 -11.70 -31.09 16.30
CA LEU A 139 -13.10 -30.66 16.46
C LEU A 139 -13.57 -29.74 15.33
N ARG A 140 -12.72 -28.81 14.88
CA ARG A 140 -13.06 -27.92 13.74
C ARG A 140 -13.16 -28.66 12.40
N GLY A 141 -12.72 -29.90 12.34
CA GLY A 141 -12.67 -30.68 11.11
C GLY A 141 -11.67 -30.09 10.08
N PRO A 142 -11.57 -30.69 8.90
CA PRO A 142 -10.83 -30.11 7.80
C PRO A 142 -11.56 -28.83 7.38
N GLN A 143 -11.07 -27.68 7.84
CA GLN A 143 -11.48 -26.41 7.24
C GLN A 143 -11.08 -26.49 5.77
N GLN A 144 -12.07 -26.55 4.87
CA GLN A 144 -11.79 -26.30 3.48
C GLN A 144 -11.14 -24.91 3.41
N PRO A 145 -9.91 -24.80 2.91
CA PRO A 145 -9.33 -23.51 2.74
C PRO A 145 -10.25 -22.73 1.81
N GLU A 146 -10.82 -21.62 2.30
CA GLU A 146 -11.50 -20.69 1.41
C GLU A 146 -10.54 -20.40 0.26
N ALA A 147 -11.03 -20.51 -0.96
CA ALA A 147 -10.23 -20.28 -2.14
C ALA A 147 -9.82 -18.81 -2.15
N ALA A 148 -8.67 -18.50 -1.55
CA ALA A 148 -8.08 -17.18 -1.62
C ALA A 148 -7.73 -16.90 -3.08
N GLY A 149 -8.47 -16.00 -3.71
CA GLY A 149 -8.24 -15.62 -5.10
C GLY A 149 -6.82 -15.08 -5.24
N ILE A 150 -5.98 -15.74 -6.03
CA ILE A 150 -4.64 -15.22 -6.34
C ILE A 150 -4.83 -14.02 -7.26
N ILE A 151 -4.67 -12.82 -6.73
CA ILE A 151 -4.69 -11.59 -7.53
C ILE A 151 -3.37 -11.52 -8.31
N LEU A 152 -3.42 -11.85 -9.59
CA LEU A 152 -2.31 -11.67 -10.52
C LEU A 152 -2.28 -10.20 -10.95
N THR A 153 -1.12 -9.58 -10.85
CA THR A 153 -0.87 -8.22 -11.32
C THR A 153 0.14 -8.27 -12.45
N ALA A 154 -0.04 -7.44 -13.47
CA ALA A 154 0.94 -7.31 -14.55
C ALA A 154 2.21 -6.60 -14.05
N PRO A 155 3.35 -6.75 -14.74
CA PRO A 155 4.57 -6.03 -14.39
C PRO A 155 4.33 -4.52 -14.34
N ALA A 156 4.84 -3.86 -13.30
CA ALA A 156 4.73 -2.42 -13.03
C ALA A 156 3.30 -1.85 -12.92
N GLU A 157 2.28 -2.70 -12.87
CA GLU A 157 0.89 -2.25 -12.75
C GLU A 157 0.62 -1.67 -11.37
N GLN A 158 1.03 -2.38 -10.31
CA GLN A 158 0.62 -2.06 -8.94
C GLN A 158 1.75 -2.26 -7.93
N ALA A 159 1.88 -1.32 -7.01
CA ALA A 159 2.58 -1.50 -5.75
C ALA A 159 1.60 -1.42 -4.58
N GLN A 160 1.91 -2.10 -3.48
CA GLN A 160 1.17 -2.02 -2.22
C GLN A 160 2.08 -1.42 -1.15
N VAL A 161 1.55 -0.52 -0.34
CA VAL A 161 2.30 0.17 0.70
C VAL A 161 1.65 0.01 2.07
N ASP A 162 2.49 -0.14 3.08
CA ASP A 162 2.06 -0.21 4.48
C ASP A 162 3.11 0.30 5.45
N TYR A 163 2.66 0.69 6.64
CA TYR A 163 3.51 0.95 7.80
C TYR A 163 3.49 -0.21 8.80
N GLY A 164 4.68 -0.59 9.24
CA GLY A 164 4.87 -1.44 10.41
C GLY A 164 5.58 -0.71 11.55
N SER A 165 5.65 -1.35 12.70
CA SER A 165 6.60 -0.95 13.75
C SER A 165 8.00 -1.41 13.37
N GLY A 166 8.95 -0.48 13.37
CA GLY A 166 10.36 -0.75 13.14
C GLY A 166 11.11 -1.19 14.42
N PRO A 167 12.45 -1.30 14.36
CA PRO A 167 13.29 -1.65 15.48
C PRO A 167 13.38 -0.53 16.52
N MET A 168 13.96 -0.85 17.66
CA MET A 168 14.37 0.14 18.65
C MET A 168 15.71 0.75 18.21
N VAL A 169 15.73 2.07 18.12
CA VAL A 169 16.92 2.83 17.71
C VAL A 169 17.19 3.92 18.72
N ARG A 170 18.46 4.18 19.03
CA ARG A 170 18.85 5.22 19.95
C ARG A 170 18.59 6.61 19.34
N ASP A 171 17.80 7.40 20.02
CA ASP A 171 17.49 8.77 19.62
C ASP A 171 18.68 9.67 19.91
N PRO A 172 19.28 10.34 18.91
CA PRO A 172 20.47 11.16 19.11
C PRO A 172 20.24 12.37 20.04
N GLN A 173 18.99 12.86 20.15
CA GLN A 173 18.66 14.01 21.00
C GLN A 173 18.47 13.61 22.46
N SER A 174 17.77 12.50 22.72
CA SER A 174 17.44 12.08 24.08
C SER A 174 18.36 11.00 24.64
N GLY A 175 19.18 10.37 23.81
CA GLY A 175 20.01 9.22 24.16
C GLY A 175 19.22 7.93 24.49
N LYS A 176 17.89 7.98 24.43
CA LYS A 176 17.00 6.87 24.78
C LYS A 176 16.62 6.07 23.54
N TYR A 177 16.42 4.75 23.72
CA TYR A 177 15.89 3.93 22.62
C TYR A 177 14.43 4.24 22.36
N ARG A 178 14.11 4.54 21.11
CA ARG A 178 12.76 4.81 20.64
C ARG A 178 12.40 3.88 19.49
N ARG A 179 11.14 3.53 19.41
CA ARG A 179 10.63 2.69 18.33
C ARG A 179 10.47 3.53 17.05
N THR A 180 11.02 3.03 15.97
CA THR A 180 10.89 3.62 14.65
C THR A 180 9.63 3.13 13.93
N ARG A 181 9.31 3.74 12.80
CA ARG A 181 8.32 3.27 11.83
C ARG A 181 9.04 2.56 10.68
N LEU A 182 8.49 1.45 10.24
CA LEU A 182 8.95 0.69 9.09
C LEU A 182 7.96 0.90 7.93
N PHE A 183 8.37 1.63 6.92
CA PHE A 183 7.67 1.76 5.65
C PHE A 183 8.04 0.60 4.75
N VAL A 184 7.06 -0.04 4.13
CA VAL A 184 7.28 -1.13 3.16
C VAL A 184 6.43 -0.88 1.92
N LEU A 185 7.09 -0.74 0.77
CA LEU A 185 6.44 -0.69 -0.53
C LEU A 185 6.79 -1.95 -1.29
N THR A 186 5.79 -2.74 -1.69
CA THR A 186 5.96 -4.05 -2.34
C THR A 186 5.35 -4.04 -3.73
N LEU A 187 6.12 -4.39 -4.75
CA LEU A 187 5.63 -4.54 -6.12
C LEU A 187 4.68 -5.73 -6.25
N GLY A 188 3.61 -5.55 -7.00
CA GLY A 188 2.55 -6.55 -7.13
C GLY A 188 2.95 -7.79 -7.91
N TYR A 189 3.82 -7.66 -8.91
CA TYR A 189 4.29 -8.75 -9.75
C TYR A 189 5.49 -9.49 -9.13
N SER A 190 6.63 -8.83 -9.00
CA SER A 190 7.89 -9.47 -8.56
C SER A 190 7.97 -9.75 -7.07
N ARG A 191 7.12 -9.10 -6.26
CA ARG A 191 7.22 -9.11 -4.80
C ARG A 191 8.50 -8.44 -4.27
N LYS A 192 9.26 -7.75 -5.14
CA LYS A 192 10.34 -6.87 -4.70
C LYS A 192 9.75 -5.82 -3.78
N ALA A 193 10.41 -5.61 -2.65
CA ALA A 193 9.96 -4.63 -1.68
C ALA A 193 11.09 -3.69 -1.32
N VAL A 194 10.77 -2.42 -1.13
CA VAL A 194 11.65 -1.41 -0.55
C VAL A 194 11.21 -1.15 0.87
N ARG A 195 12.16 -1.16 1.80
CA ARG A 195 11.96 -0.99 3.24
C ARG A 195 12.72 0.22 3.74
N LEU A 196 12.01 1.17 4.31
CA LEU A 196 12.58 2.40 4.81
C LEU A 196 12.19 2.63 6.28
N LEU A 197 13.13 3.16 7.05
CA LEU A 197 12.90 3.50 8.46
C LEU A 197 12.71 5.01 8.62
N ALA A 198 11.79 5.37 9.51
CA ALA A 198 11.56 6.76 9.89
C ALA A 198 11.29 6.88 11.39
N TRP A 199 11.64 8.01 11.98
CA TRP A 199 11.36 8.27 13.40
C TRP A 199 9.87 8.47 13.67
N ARG A 200 9.21 9.25 12.82
CA ARG A 200 7.80 9.63 12.93
C ARG A 200 7.12 9.53 11.58
N SER A 201 5.82 9.40 11.63
CA SER A 201 4.98 9.49 10.45
C SER A 201 4.34 10.87 10.36
N SER A 202 4.33 11.43 9.17
CA SER A 202 3.60 12.65 8.79
C SER A 202 3.24 12.55 7.31
N ALA A 203 2.32 13.38 6.82
CA ALA A 203 1.99 13.41 5.40
C ALA A 203 3.23 13.69 4.52
N ARG A 204 4.10 14.59 4.97
CA ARG A 204 5.37 14.89 4.29
C ARG A 204 6.33 13.70 4.31
N THR A 205 6.56 13.10 5.48
CA THR A 205 7.42 11.90 5.60
C THR A 205 6.91 10.76 4.75
N TRP A 206 5.58 10.56 4.72
CA TRP A 206 4.93 9.55 3.88
C TRP A 206 5.22 9.75 2.39
N ALA A 207 5.08 10.98 1.91
CA ALA A 207 5.37 11.35 0.53
C ALA A 207 6.87 11.19 0.19
N GLU A 208 7.77 11.66 1.06
CA GLU A 208 9.23 11.50 0.90
C GLU A 208 9.67 10.03 0.87
N LEU A 209 9.03 9.16 1.65
CA LEU A 209 9.32 7.72 1.63
C LEU A 209 8.90 7.05 0.33
N HIS A 210 7.79 7.48 -0.29
CA HIS A 210 7.40 7.00 -1.61
C HIS A 210 8.40 7.43 -2.69
N GLU A 211 8.80 8.70 -2.69
CA GLU A 211 9.82 9.21 -3.61
C GLU A 211 11.13 8.40 -3.48
N LYS A 212 11.63 8.21 -2.25
CA LYS A 212 12.82 7.39 -2.00
C LYS A 212 12.64 5.94 -2.46
N ALA A 213 11.44 5.38 -2.32
CA ALA A 213 11.16 4.04 -2.78
C ALA A 213 11.18 3.95 -4.31
N PHE A 214 10.59 4.91 -5.02
CA PHE A 214 10.64 4.96 -6.49
C PHE A 214 12.07 5.14 -7.01
N LEU A 215 12.87 5.99 -6.37
CA LEU A 215 14.29 6.16 -6.69
C LEU A 215 15.07 4.84 -6.51
N ARG A 216 14.85 4.12 -5.41
CA ARG A 216 15.50 2.82 -5.17
C ARG A 216 15.09 1.73 -6.17
N LEU A 217 13.85 1.75 -6.62
CA LEU A 217 13.36 0.83 -7.66
C LEU A 217 13.86 1.20 -9.07
N GLY A 218 14.27 2.46 -9.25
CA GLY A 218 14.64 3.00 -10.57
C GLY A 218 13.44 3.29 -11.46
N GLY A 219 12.24 3.45 -10.88
CA GLY A 219 11.00 3.73 -11.58
C GLY A 219 9.79 3.67 -10.64
N SER A 220 8.62 4.06 -11.12
CA SER A 220 7.37 4.01 -10.40
C SER A 220 6.38 3.00 -11.01
N THR A 221 5.38 2.57 -10.23
CA THR A 221 4.26 1.78 -10.73
C THR A 221 3.11 2.69 -11.15
N ARG A 222 2.18 2.16 -11.94
CA ARG A 222 1.00 2.94 -12.37
C ARG A 222 0.03 3.21 -11.24
N VAL A 223 -0.08 2.26 -10.30
CA VAL A 223 -1.01 2.35 -9.18
C VAL A 223 -0.28 2.03 -7.87
N VAL A 224 -0.56 2.81 -6.82
CA VAL A 224 -0.17 2.50 -5.44
C VAL A 224 -1.43 2.24 -4.64
N VAL A 225 -1.53 1.02 -4.11
CA VAL A 225 -2.59 0.61 -3.19
C VAL A 225 -2.15 0.89 -1.77
N LEU A 226 -2.95 1.64 -1.04
CA LEU A 226 -2.67 2.05 0.34
C LEU A 226 -3.88 1.82 1.24
N ASP A 227 -3.61 1.68 2.53
CA ASP A 227 -4.64 1.68 3.55
C ASP A 227 -5.13 3.10 3.85
N ASN A 228 -6.25 3.23 4.56
CA ASN A 228 -6.81 4.50 5.00
C ASN A 228 -5.99 5.12 6.16
N LEU A 229 -4.68 5.22 5.99
CA LEU A 229 -3.78 5.90 6.91
C LEU A 229 -3.96 7.41 6.76
N LYS A 230 -4.02 8.14 7.87
CA LYS A 230 -4.20 9.61 7.89
C LYS A 230 -3.14 10.36 7.07
N GLU A 231 -1.97 9.80 6.94
CA GLU A 231 -0.86 10.36 6.16
C GLU A 231 -1.13 10.34 4.66
N GLY A 232 -1.84 9.32 4.17
CA GLY A 232 -2.18 9.16 2.75
C GLY A 232 -3.61 9.57 2.42
N VAL A 233 -4.55 9.44 3.38
CA VAL A 233 -5.98 9.71 3.20
C VAL A 233 -6.44 10.71 4.24
N SER A 234 -6.80 11.93 3.82
CA SER A 234 -7.23 13.01 4.73
C SER A 234 -8.60 12.74 5.35
N VAL A 235 -9.53 12.23 4.55
CA VAL A 235 -10.88 11.88 5.00
C VAL A 235 -11.17 10.45 4.54
N PRO A 236 -11.16 9.48 5.46
CA PRO A 236 -11.56 8.12 5.14
C PRO A 236 -13.06 8.07 4.88
N ASN A 237 -13.44 7.65 3.69
CA ASN A 237 -14.83 7.43 3.30
C ASN A 237 -14.95 6.07 2.62
N ILE A 238 -16.07 5.37 2.85
CA ILE A 238 -16.33 4.05 2.24
C ILE A 238 -16.49 4.16 0.73
N TYR A 239 -17.02 5.28 0.24
CA TYR A 239 -17.33 5.49 -1.17
C TYR A 239 -16.31 6.36 -1.89
N ASP A 240 -15.78 7.39 -1.23
CA ASP A 240 -14.89 8.39 -1.84
C ASP A 240 -13.86 8.92 -0.83
N PRO A 241 -12.80 8.15 -0.53
CA PRO A 241 -11.75 8.60 0.38
C PRO A 241 -10.96 9.74 -0.27
N THR A 242 -10.82 10.86 0.43
CA THR A 242 -10.03 12.00 -0.02
C THR A 242 -8.56 11.75 0.27
N VAL A 243 -7.75 11.65 -0.78
CA VAL A 243 -6.29 11.50 -0.68
C VAL A 243 -5.69 12.81 -0.16
N ASN A 244 -4.65 12.71 0.67
CA ASN A 244 -3.94 13.89 1.14
C ASN A 244 -3.39 14.70 -0.05
N PRO A 245 -3.62 16.02 -0.14
CA PRO A 245 -3.24 16.83 -1.30
C PRO A 245 -1.75 16.75 -1.63
N LEU A 246 -0.86 16.83 -0.63
CA LEU A 246 0.58 16.70 -0.84
C LEU A 246 0.93 15.33 -1.43
N PHE A 247 0.37 14.27 -0.86
CA PHE A 247 0.64 12.92 -1.34
C PHE A 247 0.09 12.69 -2.75
N ARG A 248 -1.09 13.21 -3.06
CA ARG A 248 -1.67 13.18 -4.40
C ARG A 248 -0.76 13.86 -5.43
N ASP A 249 -0.25 15.05 -5.10
CA ASP A 249 0.61 15.82 -6.00
C ASP A 249 1.95 15.13 -6.22
N VAL A 250 2.53 14.51 -5.18
CA VAL A 250 3.74 13.67 -5.32
C VAL A 250 3.47 12.49 -6.24
N LEU A 251 2.38 11.75 -6.03
CA LEU A 251 2.05 10.62 -6.89
C LEU A 251 1.81 11.05 -8.34
N ALA A 252 1.10 12.16 -8.55
CA ALA A 252 0.86 12.71 -9.89
C ALA A 252 2.17 13.10 -10.61
N HIS A 253 3.13 13.68 -9.87
CA HIS A 253 4.46 14.00 -10.40
C HIS A 253 5.20 12.75 -10.92
N TYR A 254 5.07 11.63 -10.22
CA TYR A 254 5.65 10.34 -10.62
C TYR A 254 4.75 9.51 -11.54
N GLY A 255 3.64 10.05 -12.03
CA GLY A 255 2.71 9.36 -12.93
C GLY A 255 1.90 8.24 -12.26
N VAL A 256 1.77 8.27 -10.94
CA VAL A 256 1.16 7.22 -10.13
C VAL A 256 -0.25 7.61 -9.69
N VAL A 257 -1.17 6.66 -9.68
CA VAL A 257 -2.52 6.84 -9.15
C VAL A 257 -2.65 6.17 -7.79
N ALA A 258 -3.14 6.92 -6.80
CA ALA A 258 -3.49 6.36 -5.50
C ALA A 258 -4.76 5.52 -5.59
N LEU A 259 -4.74 4.33 -4.99
CA LEU A 259 -5.91 3.48 -4.85
C LEU A 259 -6.07 3.08 -3.37
N PRO A 260 -6.78 3.89 -2.57
CA PRO A 260 -7.09 3.54 -1.20
C PRO A 260 -7.90 2.24 -1.13
N CYS A 261 -7.56 1.36 -0.19
CA CYS A 261 -8.34 0.16 0.08
C CYS A 261 -9.71 0.55 0.64
N ARG A 262 -10.74 -0.20 0.26
CA ARG A 262 -12.05 -0.07 0.90
C ARG A 262 -11.98 -0.58 2.34
N ILE A 263 -12.75 0.05 3.20
CA ILE A 263 -12.97 -0.45 4.56
C ILE A 263 -13.62 -1.84 4.39
N GLN A 264 -13.02 -2.88 5.00
CA GLN A 264 -13.47 -4.29 4.95
C GLN A 264 -13.13 -5.08 3.66
N ASP A 265 -12.16 -4.65 2.84
CA ASP A 265 -11.63 -5.49 1.76
C ASP A 265 -10.18 -5.93 2.09
N PRO A 266 -9.98 -6.94 2.96
CA PRO A 266 -8.66 -7.39 3.41
C PRO A 266 -7.86 -8.07 2.30
N ASP A 267 -8.51 -8.62 1.27
CA ASP A 267 -7.85 -9.45 0.26
C ASP A 267 -6.89 -8.67 -0.64
N ARG A 268 -7.12 -7.38 -0.81
CA ARG A 268 -6.27 -6.53 -1.67
C ARG A 268 -4.89 -6.24 -1.10
N LYS A 269 -4.73 -6.27 0.23
CA LYS A 269 -3.50 -5.83 0.91
C LYS A 269 -2.58 -6.97 1.36
N GLY A 270 -2.99 -8.21 1.21
CA GLY A 270 -2.26 -9.39 1.72
C GLY A 270 -0.79 -9.49 1.27
N LYS A 271 -0.41 -8.85 0.18
CA LYS A 271 0.97 -8.87 -0.35
C LYS A 271 1.94 -8.08 0.53
N VAL A 272 1.56 -6.87 0.94
CA VAL A 272 2.43 -6.01 1.76
C VAL A 272 2.40 -6.38 3.23
N GLU A 273 1.25 -6.79 3.76
CA GLU A 273 1.13 -7.28 5.16
C GLU A 273 2.04 -8.47 5.41
N SER A 274 2.08 -9.42 4.47
CA SER A 274 3.05 -10.53 4.49
C SER A 274 4.48 -10.02 4.49
N GLY A 275 4.82 -8.98 3.72
CA GLY A 275 6.14 -8.35 3.64
C GLY A 275 6.55 -7.67 4.95
N VAL A 276 5.66 -6.88 5.55
CA VAL A 276 5.86 -6.24 6.85
C VAL A 276 6.06 -7.30 7.95
N GLY A 277 5.16 -8.29 8.01
CA GLY A 277 5.23 -9.38 8.98
C GLY A 277 6.51 -10.21 8.85
N HIS A 278 6.95 -10.51 7.63
CA HIS A 278 8.20 -11.23 7.37
C HIS A 278 9.40 -10.42 7.86
N THR A 279 9.51 -9.15 7.50
CA THR A 279 10.62 -8.27 7.91
C THR A 279 10.71 -8.18 9.44
N LYS A 280 9.59 -7.99 10.12
CA LYS A 280 9.54 -7.90 11.58
C LYS A 280 9.96 -9.18 12.28
N ARG A 281 9.58 -10.34 11.74
CA ARG A 281 9.86 -11.66 12.36
C ARG A 281 11.26 -12.15 12.07
N THR A 282 11.88 -11.72 10.97
CA THR A 282 13.20 -12.22 10.52
C THR A 282 14.28 -11.15 10.69
N ALA A 283 14.27 -10.08 9.92
CA ALA A 283 15.33 -9.08 9.94
C ALA A 283 15.42 -8.31 11.27
N LEU A 284 14.27 -7.89 11.82
CA LEU A 284 14.22 -6.91 12.90
C LEU A 284 13.91 -7.50 14.28
N LYS A 285 13.64 -8.82 14.36
CA LYS A 285 13.27 -9.45 15.63
C LYS A 285 14.42 -9.40 16.64
N GLY A 286 14.20 -8.71 17.76
CA GLY A 286 15.19 -8.59 18.84
C GLY A 286 16.33 -7.62 18.56
N MET A 287 16.35 -6.96 17.39
CA MET A 287 17.42 -6.03 17.03
C MET A 287 17.22 -4.65 17.68
N ARG A 288 18.36 -4.05 18.06
CA ARG A 288 18.49 -2.66 18.50
C ARG A 288 19.68 -2.03 17.80
N PHE A 289 19.60 -0.74 17.51
CA PHE A 289 20.62 -0.02 16.75
C PHE A 289 20.95 1.30 17.43
N GLU A 290 22.19 1.74 17.26
CA GLU A 290 22.67 3.00 17.85
C GLU A 290 22.30 4.23 16.99
N SER A 291 22.03 4.04 15.70
CA SER A 291 21.55 5.12 14.83
C SER A 291 20.52 4.62 13.81
N LEU A 292 19.76 5.56 13.24
CA LEU A 292 18.79 5.25 12.19
C LEU A 292 19.48 4.81 10.90
N GLU A 293 20.62 5.42 10.61
CA GLU A 293 21.47 5.13 9.46
C GLU A 293 22.02 3.70 9.54
N GLU A 294 22.51 3.28 10.72
CA GLU A 294 22.96 1.92 10.98
C GLU A 294 21.81 0.91 10.76
N ALA A 295 20.66 1.20 11.33
CA ALA A 295 19.47 0.35 11.18
C ALA A 295 19.04 0.23 9.71
N GLN A 296 19.08 1.33 8.95
CA GLN A 296 18.74 1.33 7.52
C GLN A 296 19.78 0.56 6.72
N ALA A 297 21.07 0.78 6.95
CA ALA A 297 22.14 0.06 6.27
C ALA A 297 22.10 -1.46 6.54
N TYR A 298 21.75 -1.86 7.76
CA TYR A 298 21.51 -3.26 8.08
C TYR A 298 20.34 -3.82 7.27
N LEU A 299 19.23 -3.09 7.20
CA LEU A 299 18.02 -3.51 6.50
C LEU A 299 18.25 -3.61 4.99
N ASP A 300 19.02 -2.68 4.42
CA ASP A 300 19.39 -2.66 2.99
C ASP A 300 20.24 -3.90 2.64
N ARG A 301 21.28 -4.20 3.43
CA ARG A 301 22.09 -5.42 3.25
C ARG A 301 21.27 -6.70 3.41
N TRP A 302 20.34 -6.73 4.37
CA TRP A 302 19.45 -7.86 4.56
C TRP A 302 18.50 -8.04 3.36
N GLU A 303 18.02 -6.93 2.79
CA GLU A 303 17.14 -6.94 1.63
C GLU A 303 17.85 -7.57 0.42
N GLU A 304 19.04 -7.10 0.09
CA GLU A 304 19.85 -7.61 -1.01
C GLU A 304 20.25 -9.08 -0.81
N ARG A 305 20.73 -9.44 0.37
CA ARG A 305 21.27 -10.76 0.65
C ARG A 305 20.20 -11.84 0.82
N TRP A 306 19.07 -11.51 1.41
CA TRP A 306 18.08 -12.50 1.82
C TRP A 306 16.70 -12.30 1.20
N ALA A 307 16.18 -11.08 1.15
CA ALA A 307 14.82 -10.86 0.67
C ALA A 307 14.71 -11.01 -0.84
N ASP A 308 15.70 -10.53 -1.58
CA ASP A 308 15.71 -10.55 -3.04
C ASP A 308 16.12 -11.91 -3.60
N THR A 309 17.01 -12.62 -2.92
CA THR A 309 17.49 -13.93 -3.36
C THR A 309 16.53 -15.09 -3.06
N ARG A 310 15.56 -14.86 -2.16
CA ARG A 310 14.62 -15.92 -1.78
C ARG A 310 13.69 -16.32 -2.92
N ILE A 311 13.29 -17.59 -2.94
CA ILE A 311 12.16 -18.08 -3.73
C ILE A 311 10.86 -17.70 -3.02
N HIS A 312 9.98 -16.96 -3.69
CA HIS A 312 8.72 -16.55 -3.09
C HIS A 312 7.72 -17.71 -3.03
N GLY A 313 7.09 -17.90 -1.85
CA GLY A 313 6.24 -19.07 -1.58
C GLY A 313 5.08 -19.25 -2.56
N THR A 314 4.43 -18.16 -2.99
CA THR A 314 3.28 -18.21 -3.91
C THR A 314 3.70 -18.31 -5.37
N THR A 315 4.69 -17.51 -5.79
CA THR A 315 5.12 -17.46 -7.21
C THR A 315 6.07 -18.58 -7.58
N LYS A 316 6.68 -19.25 -6.59
CA LYS A 316 7.71 -20.28 -6.75
C LYS A 316 8.92 -19.82 -7.60
N ARG A 317 9.13 -18.52 -7.67
CA ARG A 317 10.22 -17.89 -8.43
C ARG A 317 11.04 -16.98 -7.53
N GLN A 318 12.28 -16.73 -7.91
CA GLN A 318 13.17 -15.83 -7.18
C GLN A 318 12.73 -14.38 -7.37
N VAL A 319 12.70 -13.61 -6.26
CA VAL A 319 12.26 -12.22 -6.26
C VAL A 319 13.12 -11.34 -7.19
N ALA A 320 14.45 -11.45 -7.12
CA ALA A 320 15.36 -10.70 -7.96
C ALA A 320 15.19 -11.00 -9.46
N ALA A 321 15.00 -12.26 -9.83
CA ALA A 321 14.77 -12.65 -11.22
C ALA A 321 13.45 -12.07 -11.75
N MET A 322 12.39 -12.14 -10.97
CA MET A 322 11.10 -11.53 -11.32
C MET A 322 11.20 -10.00 -11.40
N PHE A 323 11.99 -9.37 -10.53
CA PHE A 323 12.20 -7.93 -10.58
C PHE A 323 12.97 -7.49 -11.81
N ALA A 324 13.95 -8.27 -12.26
CA ALA A 324 14.65 -8.01 -13.52
C ALA A 324 13.71 -7.99 -14.74
N GLU A 325 12.67 -8.86 -14.73
CA GLU A 325 11.62 -8.84 -15.76
C GLU A 325 10.68 -7.63 -15.60
N GLU A 326 10.37 -7.21 -14.37
CA GLU A 326 9.44 -6.12 -14.09
C GLU A 326 10.07 -4.74 -14.32
N LYS A 327 11.35 -4.57 -14.00
CA LYS A 327 12.06 -3.29 -14.02
C LYS A 327 11.93 -2.50 -15.33
N PRO A 328 12.04 -3.09 -16.52
CA PRO A 328 11.86 -2.36 -17.78
C PRO A 328 10.46 -1.80 -18.00
N HIS A 329 9.45 -2.31 -17.29
CA HIS A 329 8.05 -1.88 -17.39
C HIS A 329 7.67 -0.76 -16.42
N LEU A 330 8.55 -0.44 -15.46
CA LEU A 330 8.34 0.67 -14.54
C LEU A 330 8.27 2.00 -15.31
N LEU A 331 7.46 2.92 -14.83
CA LEU A 331 7.40 4.27 -15.38
C LEU A 331 8.73 4.97 -15.11
N ARG A 332 9.21 5.70 -16.10
CA ARG A 332 10.45 6.48 -15.97
C ARG A 332 10.24 7.59 -14.93
N LEU A 333 11.24 7.81 -14.11
CA LEU A 333 11.22 8.88 -13.12
C LEU A 333 11.39 10.23 -13.84
N PRO A 334 10.73 11.29 -13.35
CA PRO A 334 11.01 12.66 -13.78
C PRO A 334 12.48 13.02 -13.57
N LEU A 335 13.00 13.92 -14.38
CA LEU A 335 14.37 14.41 -14.25
C LEU A 335 14.56 15.25 -12.98
N GLU A 336 13.53 16.02 -12.61
CA GLU A 336 13.54 16.84 -11.41
C GLU A 336 12.81 16.10 -10.27
N PRO A 337 13.35 16.15 -9.03
CA PRO A 337 12.65 15.65 -7.86
C PRO A 337 11.39 16.49 -7.59
N PHE A 338 10.44 15.92 -6.84
CA PHE A 338 9.24 16.65 -6.45
C PHE A 338 9.59 17.81 -5.52
N ARG A 339 8.99 18.97 -5.78
CA ARG A 339 9.10 20.13 -4.91
C ARG A 339 8.04 20.09 -3.83
N TYR A 340 8.47 19.97 -2.57
CA TYR A 340 7.58 19.89 -1.42
C TYR A 340 7.05 21.25 -1.03
N TYR A 341 5.77 21.48 -1.31
CA TYR A 341 5.05 22.69 -0.90
C TYR A 341 4.38 22.50 0.46
N GLN A 342 4.25 23.60 1.19
CA GLN A 342 3.26 23.74 2.25
C GLN A 342 1.93 24.14 1.63
N TYR A 343 0.82 23.80 2.29
CA TYR A 343 -0.53 23.99 1.77
C TYR A 343 -1.37 24.76 2.76
N GLY A 344 -2.24 25.63 2.28
CA GLY A 344 -3.20 26.32 3.10
C GLY A 344 -4.36 26.87 2.26
N GLU A 345 -5.46 27.18 2.93
CA GLU A 345 -6.55 27.95 2.35
C GLU A 345 -6.45 29.38 2.87
N ARG A 346 -6.69 30.35 2.01
CA ARG A 346 -6.68 31.78 2.34
C ARG A 346 -7.90 32.45 1.73
N VAL A 347 -8.41 33.48 2.41
CA VAL A 347 -9.41 34.37 1.85
C VAL A 347 -8.69 35.57 1.25
N VAL A 348 -9.09 35.95 0.05
CA VAL A 348 -8.51 37.13 -0.62
C VAL A 348 -9.01 38.40 0.07
N HIS A 349 -8.08 39.25 0.48
CA HIS A 349 -8.36 40.50 1.17
C HIS A 349 -8.94 41.56 0.22
N LEU A 350 -9.41 42.66 0.77
CA LEU A 350 -10.01 43.78 -0.02
C LEU A 350 -9.00 44.45 -0.97
N ASP A 351 -7.71 44.33 -0.67
CA ASP A 351 -6.61 44.83 -1.52
C ASP A 351 -6.27 43.88 -2.70
N GLY A 352 -7.04 42.78 -2.87
CA GLY A 352 -6.80 41.78 -3.91
C GLY A 352 -5.64 40.86 -3.62
N CYS A 353 -5.11 40.81 -2.40
CA CYS A 353 -3.98 39.99 -2.00
C CYS A 353 -4.40 38.85 -1.05
N VAL A 354 -3.56 37.82 -1.00
CA VAL A 354 -3.59 36.79 0.06
C VAL A 354 -2.37 36.90 0.93
N GLU A 355 -2.53 36.65 2.21
CA GLU A 355 -1.42 36.59 3.18
C GLU A 355 -0.84 35.18 3.25
N VAL A 356 0.47 35.08 3.07
CA VAL A 356 1.24 33.86 3.31
C VAL A 356 2.45 34.18 4.16
N GLU A 357 2.50 33.66 5.39
CA GLU A 357 3.58 33.89 6.36
C GLU A 357 3.93 35.38 6.54
N ALA A 358 2.90 36.21 6.72
CA ALA A 358 2.97 37.65 6.87
C ALA A 358 3.61 38.39 5.68
N SER A 359 3.45 37.86 4.47
CA SER A 359 3.74 38.54 3.21
C SER A 359 2.50 38.46 2.31
N TYR A 360 2.32 39.43 1.42
CA TYR A 360 1.08 39.61 0.67
C TYR A 360 1.33 39.47 -0.83
N TYR A 361 0.47 38.72 -1.50
CA TYR A 361 0.60 38.30 -2.91
C TYR A 361 -0.68 38.57 -3.67
N SER A 362 -0.59 39.30 -4.79
CA SER A 362 -1.74 39.64 -5.60
C SER A 362 -2.34 38.45 -6.34
N LEU A 363 -3.63 38.64 -6.71
CA LEU A 363 -4.37 37.71 -7.57
C LEU A 363 -5.03 38.50 -8.72
N PRO A 364 -5.40 37.77 -9.80
CA PRO A 364 -6.25 38.35 -10.82
C PRO A 364 -7.56 38.92 -10.24
N PRO A 365 -8.14 39.96 -10.84
CA PRO A 365 -9.41 40.55 -10.40
C PRO A 365 -10.54 39.51 -10.31
N GLY A 366 -11.49 39.73 -9.38
CA GLY A 366 -12.68 38.90 -9.23
C GLY A 366 -12.60 37.86 -8.09
N TRP A 367 -11.52 37.85 -7.31
CA TRP A 367 -11.33 36.91 -6.19
C TRP A 367 -11.52 37.54 -4.81
N ILE A 368 -11.70 38.83 -4.69
CA ILE A 368 -11.88 39.52 -3.39
C ILE A 368 -12.97 38.83 -2.55
N GLY A 369 -12.68 38.53 -1.30
CA GLY A 369 -13.58 37.85 -0.35
C GLY A 369 -13.81 36.37 -0.62
N ARG A 370 -13.20 35.77 -1.64
CA ARG A 370 -13.33 34.34 -1.97
C ARG A 370 -12.18 33.53 -1.39
N PRO A 371 -12.42 32.27 -1.00
CA PRO A 371 -11.37 31.37 -0.59
C PRO A 371 -10.56 30.89 -1.82
N VAL A 372 -9.26 30.74 -1.63
CA VAL A 372 -8.32 30.16 -2.61
C VAL A 372 -7.38 29.20 -1.91
N LYS A 373 -6.86 28.23 -2.65
CA LYS A 373 -5.80 27.33 -2.15
C LYS A 373 -4.44 27.93 -2.44
N VAL A 374 -3.54 27.83 -1.49
CA VAL A 374 -2.18 28.34 -1.61
C VAL A 374 -1.17 27.23 -1.34
N GLN A 375 -0.16 27.15 -2.20
CA GLN A 375 1.01 26.29 -2.05
C GLN A 375 2.24 27.19 -1.95
N TRP A 376 3.14 26.93 -1.01
CA TRP A 376 4.39 27.70 -0.93
C TRP A 376 5.57 26.84 -0.46
N ASP A 377 6.73 27.17 -0.93
CA ASP A 377 8.01 26.63 -0.52
C ASP A 377 8.96 27.75 -0.06
N ALA A 378 10.27 27.51 -0.05
CA ALA A 378 11.26 28.52 0.28
C ALA A 378 11.37 29.64 -0.75
N LEU A 379 10.99 29.40 -2.01
CA LEU A 379 11.22 30.31 -3.15
C LEU A 379 9.93 30.84 -3.78
N HIS A 380 8.85 30.04 -3.78
CA HIS A 380 7.64 30.33 -4.55
C HIS A 380 6.38 30.31 -3.69
N VAL A 381 5.41 31.10 -4.08
CA VAL A 381 4.02 31.07 -3.59
C VAL A 381 3.12 30.89 -4.82
N ARG A 382 2.34 29.82 -4.84
CA ARG A 382 1.40 29.49 -5.91
C ARG A 382 -0.02 29.59 -5.38
N ILE A 383 -0.84 30.32 -6.05
CA ILE A 383 -2.23 30.55 -5.69
C ILE A 383 -3.10 29.80 -6.70
N LEU A 384 -3.96 28.92 -6.20
CA LEU A 384 -4.71 27.97 -6.99
C LEU A 384 -6.22 28.18 -6.85
N HIS A 385 -6.95 27.90 -7.89
CA HIS A 385 -8.41 27.84 -7.86
C HIS A 385 -8.88 26.76 -6.87
N PRO A 386 -9.81 27.08 -5.92
CA PRO A 386 -10.15 26.19 -4.81
C PRO A 386 -10.73 24.85 -5.24
N ASN A 387 -11.49 24.80 -6.35
CA ASN A 387 -12.18 23.60 -6.80
C ASN A 387 -11.42 22.84 -7.88
N THR A 388 -10.82 23.54 -8.85
CA THR A 388 -10.17 22.92 -10.02
C THR A 388 -8.67 22.67 -9.78
N GLY A 389 -8.05 23.35 -8.81
CA GLY A 389 -6.60 23.30 -8.60
C GLY A 389 -5.79 24.03 -9.68
N GLN A 390 -6.46 24.74 -10.62
CA GLN A 390 -5.79 25.50 -11.67
C GLN A 390 -4.95 26.62 -11.08
N LEU A 391 -3.74 26.84 -11.60
CA LEU A 391 -2.88 27.92 -11.19
C LEU A 391 -3.48 29.27 -11.58
N LEU A 392 -3.74 30.12 -10.60
CA LEU A 392 -4.22 31.50 -10.79
C LEU A 392 -3.04 32.47 -10.88
N ARG A 393 -2.06 32.34 -9.96
CA ARG A 393 -0.83 33.14 -9.93
C ARG A 393 0.32 32.35 -9.29
N GLU A 394 1.53 32.68 -9.72
CA GLU A 394 2.78 32.24 -9.06
C GLU A 394 3.65 33.47 -8.81
N HIS A 395 4.18 33.56 -7.58
CA HIS A 395 5.04 34.65 -7.16
C HIS A 395 6.35 34.11 -6.58
N LEU A 396 7.42 34.89 -6.72
CA LEU A 396 8.62 34.68 -5.90
C LEU A 396 8.33 35.12 -4.45
N ARG A 397 8.71 34.28 -3.51
CA ARG A 397 8.49 34.53 -2.09
C ARG A 397 9.17 35.83 -1.66
N GLN A 398 8.46 36.59 -0.85
CA GLN A 398 8.92 37.88 -0.32
C GLN A 398 9.33 37.75 1.14
N LYS A 399 10.12 38.70 1.61
CA LYS A 399 10.41 38.87 3.05
C LYS A 399 9.14 39.32 3.78
N ARG A 400 9.04 38.91 5.04
CA ARG A 400 7.92 39.24 5.92
C ARG A 400 7.57 40.75 5.86
N GLY A 401 6.30 41.08 5.80
CA GLY A 401 5.78 42.44 5.72
C GLY A 401 5.83 43.06 4.33
N ARG A 402 6.25 42.34 3.31
CA ARG A 402 6.32 42.86 1.92
C ARG A 402 5.14 42.43 1.10
N TYR A 403 4.79 43.26 0.12
CA TYR A 403 3.79 43.01 -0.93
C TYR A 403 4.49 42.62 -2.23
N ARG A 404 3.96 41.62 -2.91
CA ARG A 404 4.29 41.28 -4.30
C ARG A 404 3.04 41.41 -5.11
N ILE A 405 2.94 42.51 -5.89
CA ILE A 405 1.79 42.83 -6.73
C ILE A 405 2.25 42.81 -8.17
N GLU A 406 1.62 41.96 -8.99
CA GLU A 406 1.81 41.97 -10.44
C GLU A 406 1.01 43.13 -11.06
N GLU A 407 1.55 43.80 -12.07
CA GLU A 407 0.88 44.93 -12.71
C GLU A 407 -0.49 44.59 -13.26
N GLN A 408 -0.63 43.39 -13.79
CA GLN A 408 -1.89 42.86 -14.34
C GLN A 408 -3.00 42.67 -13.29
N ASP A 409 -2.64 42.60 -12.03
CA ASP A 409 -3.57 42.38 -10.90
C ASP A 409 -3.96 43.67 -10.23
N ARG A 410 -3.35 44.80 -10.61
CA ARG A 410 -3.72 46.14 -10.11
C ARG A 410 -5.13 46.43 -10.58
N ALA A 411 -6.02 46.73 -9.66
CA ALA A 411 -7.34 47.26 -9.99
C ALA A 411 -7.12 48.53 -10.84
N ILE A 412 -7.76 48.59 -11.99
CA ILE A 412 -7.80 49.81 -12.78
C ILE A 412 -8.52 50.84 -11.91
N SER A 413 -7.78 51.70 -11.25
CA SER A 413 -8.38 52.87 -10.60
C SER A 413 -8.98 53.71 -11.72
N TYR A 414 -10.29 53.65 -11.87
CA TYR A 414 -10.98 54.64 -12.66
C TYR A 414 -10.62 55.98 -12.05
N GLY A 415 -9.84 56.76 -12.80
CA GLY A 415 -9.45 58.09 -12.40
C GLY A 415 -10.71 58.87 -12.01
N ARG A 416 -10.66 59.51 -10.85
CA ARG A 416 -11.67 60.51 -10.48
C ARG A 416 -11.61 61.57 -11.53
N PHE A 417 -12.70 61.73 -12.26
CA PHE A 417 -13.02 62.97 -12.97
C PHE A 417 -13.38 64.06 -11.96
#